data_623c3dc386dd8a79a9044c36070c765a
#
_entry.id   623c3dc386dd8a79a9044c36070c765a
#
_cell.length_a   1.000
_cell.length_b   1.000
_cell.length_c   1.000
_cell.angle_alpha   90.00
_cell.angle_beta   90.00
_cell.angle_gamma   90.00
#
_symmetry.space_group_name_H-M   'P 1'
#
loop_
_entity.id
_entity.type
_entity.pdbx_description
1 polymer ?
#
loop_
_entity_poly.entity_id
_entity_poly.type
_entity_poly.pdbx_seq_one_letter_code
_entity_poly.pdbx_strand_id
1 'polypeptide(L)'
;EEYFGRSEQLPTRIHLAADERVAAGLLLQRLPGVVTADTDAWNRLETLTATLKSAELLELDAPTLVRRLFHEEDVRLFEPDAFCYRCTCSRERTATMLHTLSEDELRQILDEQGAIHVDCEFCGHRYAFDSIDIAGLFAGFASDVSIVHH
;
A
#
# COMPACT_ATOMS: atom_id res chain seq x y z
N GLU A 1 1.92 -8.64 -9.55
CA GLU A 1 1.87 -10.10 -9.68
C GLU A 1 3.29 -10.72 -9.60
N GLU A 2 4.24 -10.17 -10.31
CA GLU A 2 5.62 -10.67 -10.37
C GLU A 2 6.34 -10.60 -9.02
N TYR A 3 6.04 -9.59 -8.19
CA TYR A 3 6.61 -9.45 -6.85
C TYR A 3 6.21 -10.60 -5.92
N PHE A 4 4.92 -10.94 -5.84
CA PHE A 4 4.43 -12.03 -4.99
C PHE A 4 4.93 -13.39 -5.46
N GLY A 5 5.00 -13.62 -6.76
CA GLY A 5 5.55 -14.85 -7.31
C GLY A 5 7.02 -15.09 -6.94
N ARG A 6 7.80 -14.00 -6.80
CA ARG A 6 9.22 -14.06 -6.42
C ARG A 6 9.44 -14.09 -4.92
N SER A 7 8.65 -13.35 -4.14
CA SER A 7 8.85 -13.23 -2.69
C SER A 7 8.30 -14.43 -1.92
N GLU A 8 7.09 -14.89 -2.26
CA GLU A 8 6.41 -16.01 -1.57
C GLU A 8 6.58 -17.34 -2.27
N GLN A 9 7.10 -17.34 -3.52
CA GLN A 9 7.22 -18.55 -4.37
C GLN A 9 5.89 -19.27 -4.58
N LEU A 10 4.76 -18.56 -4.40
CA LEU A 10 3.42 -19.09 -4.58
C LEU A 10 2.78 -18.52 -5.85
N PRO A 11 2.17 -19.37 -6.69
CA PRO A 11 1.37 -18.90 -7.80
C PRO A 11 0.27 -17.96 -7.31
N THR A 12 0.26 -16.73 -7.82
CA THR A 12 -0.64 -15.66 -7.37
C THR A 12 -1.18 -14.90 -8.59
N ARG A 13 -2.47 -14.57 -8.56
CA ARG A 13 -3.12 -13.64 -9.50
C ARG A 13 -3.81 -12.53 -8.73
N ILE A 14 -3.70 -11.32 -9.22
CA ILE A 14 -4.31 -10.13 -8.61
C ILE A 14 -5.09 -9.40 -9.70
N HIS A 15 -6.35 -9.11 -9.41
CA HIS A 15 -7.20 -8.23 -10.20
C HIS A 15 -7.55 -7.01 -9.35
N LEU A 16 -7.30 -5.83 -9.88
CA LEU A 16 -7.57 -4.57 -9.19
C LEU A 16 -8.41 -3.67 -10.08
N ALA A 17 -9.36 -2.99 -9.48
CA ALA A 17 -10.15 -1.94 -10.12
C ALA A 17 -10.41 -0.82 -9.11
N ALA A 18 -10.48 0.41 -9.62
CA ALA A 18 -10.84 1.58 -8.84
C ALA A 18 -11.61 2.57 -9.72
N ASP A 19 -12.54 3.28 -9.11
CA ASP A 19 -13.20 4.46 -9.65
C ASP A 19 -13.10 5.62 -8.66
N GLU A 20 -13.86 6.69 -8.86
CA GLU A 20 -13.85 7.87 -7.99
C GLU A 20 -14.42 7.60 -6.58
N ARG A 21 -15.11 6.48 -6.35
CA ARG A 21 -15.84 6.16 -5.12
C ARG A 21 -15.36 4.89 -4.43
N VAL A 22 -14.93 3.90 -5.21
CA VAL A 22 -14.66 2.54 -4.74
C VAL A 22 -13.35 2.02 -5.32
N ALA A 23 -12.60 1.32 -4.50
CA ALA A 23 -11.49 0.48 -4.95
C ALA A 23 -11.76 -0.96 -4.50
N ALA A 24 -11.56 -1.92 -5.39
CA ALA A 24 -11.77 -3.32 -5.12
C ALA A 24 -10.65 -4.19 -5.68
N GLY A 25 -10.44 -5.35 -5.07
CA GLY A 25 -9.42 -6.29 -5.51
C GLY A 25 -9.82 -7.73 -5.25
N LEU A 26 -9.41 -8.61 -6.16
CA LEU A 26 -9.46 -10.06 -6.01
C LEU A 26 -8.02 -10.59 -6.05
N LEU A 27 -7.62 -11.27 -4.99
CA LEU A 27 -6.36 -12.01 -4.94
C LEU A 27 -6.67 -13.50 -4.95
N LEU A 28 -6.14 -14.22 -5.93
CA LEU A 28 -6.13 -15.67 -5.99
C LEU A 28 -4.70 -16.15 -5.73
N GLN A 29 -4.52 -16.98 -4.70
CA GLN A 29 -3.21 -17.52 -4.34
C GLN A 29 -3.30 -18.99 -4.02
N ARG A 30 -2.36 -19.76 -4.56
CA ARG A 30 -2.23 -21.19 -4.23
C ARG A 30 -1.59 -21.33 -2.85
N LEU A 31 -2.25 -22.09 -1.97
CA LEU A 31 -1.70 -22.35 -0.63
C LEU A 31 -0.52 -23.33 -0.70
N PRO A 32 0.52 -23.12 0.11
CA PRO A 32 1.66 -24.03 0.17
C PRO A 32 1.26 -25.38 0.78
N GLY A 33 1.86 -26.45 0.29
CA GLY A 33 1.69 -27.79 0.88
C GLY A 33 0.34 -28.47 0.62
N VAL A 34 -0.58 -27.85 -0.08
CA VAL A 34 -1.85 -28.48 -0.47
C VAL A 34 -1.60 -29.37 -1.68
N VAL A 35 -1.56 -30.68 -1.45
CA VAL A 35 -1.56 -31.69 -2.53
C VAL A 35 -3.02 -31.99 -2.85
N THR A 36 -3.53 -31.44 -3.95
CA THR A 36 -4.86 -31.74 -4.45
C THR A 36 -4.78 -32.91 -5.43
N ALA A 37 -5.79 -33.81 -5.38
CA ALA A 37 -5.95 -34.85 -6.40
C ALA A 37 -6.24 -34.24 -7.79
N ASP A 38 -6.77 -33.01 -7.81
CA ASP A 38 -7.04 -32.23 -9.02
C ASP A 38 -5.82 -31.39 -9.38
N THR A 39 -5.00 -31.90 -10.28
CA THR A 39 -3.78 -31.24 -10.76
C THR A 39 -4.06 -30.04 -11.66
N ASP A 40 -5.28 -29.91 -12.20
CA ASP A 40 -5.69 -28.83 -13.11
C ASP A 40 -6.46 -27.71 -12.41
N ALA A 41 -6.75 -27.86 -11.12
CA ALA A 41 -7.53 -26.89 -10.35
C ALA A 41 -6.99 -25.46 -10.47
N TRP A 42 -5.67 -25.27 -10.39
CA TRP A 42 -5.08 -23.94 -10.48
C TRP A 42 -5.34 -23.30 -11.85
N ASN A 43 -5.10 -24.01 -12.95
CA ASN A 43 -5.28 -23.48 -14.31
C ASN A 43 -6.75 -23.12 -14.56
N ARG A 44 -7.69 -23.95 -14.03
CA ARG A 44 -9.12 -23.71 -14.14
C ARG A 44 -9.52 -22.43 -13.37
N LEU A 45 -9.11 -22.30 -12.10
CA LEU A 45 -9.40 -21.12 -11.29
C LEU A 45 -8.78 -19.85 -11.89
N GLU A 46 -7.57 -19.93 -12.41
CA GLU A 46 -6.90 -18.85 -13.11
C GLU A 46 -7.67 -18.40 -14.37
N THR A 47 -8.17 -19.36 -15.15
CA THR A 47 -8.98 -19.10 -16.33
C THR A 47 -10.32 -18.43 -15.97
N LEU A 48 -10.98 -18.91 -14.91
CA LEU A 48 -12.22 -18.33 -14.41
C LEU A 48 -12.01 -16.89 -13.93
N THR A 49 -10.96 -16.63 -13.16
CA THR A 49 -10.65 -15.26 -12.71
C THR A 49 -10.27 -14.32 -13.84
N ALA A 50 -9.66 -14.83 -14.92
CA ALA A 50 -9.34 -14.02 -16.10
C ALA A 50 -10.60 -13.49 -16.83
N THR A 51 -11.79 -14.07 -16.57
CA THR A 51 -13.06 -13.56 -17.11
C THR A 51 -13.63 -12.37 -16.35
N LEU A 52 -13.05 -12.03 -15.19
CA LEU A 52 -13.51 -10.95 -14.33
C LEU A 52 -13.33 -9.59 -15.00
N LYS A 53 -14.43 -8.82 -15.06
CA LYS A 53 -14.42 -7.44 -15.57
C LYS A 53 -14.31 -6.45 -14.41
N SER A 54 -13.66 -5.31 -14.66
CA SER A 54 -13.51 -4.24 -13.65
C SER A 54 -14.86 -3.76 -13.10
N ALA A 55 -15.89 -3.64 -13.94
CA ALA A 55 -17.21 -3.25 -13.50
C ALA A 55 -17.81 -4.24 -12.48
N GLU A 56 -17.67 -5.55 -12.74
CA GLU A 56 -18.15 -6.57 -11.81
C GLU A 56 -17.44 -6.54 -10.48
N LEU A 57 -16.12 -6.29 -10.50
CA LEU A 57 -15.30 -6.17 -9.28
C LEU A 57 -15.71 -4.96 -8.44
N LEU A 58 -16.15 -3.86 -9.06
CA LEU A 58 -16.58 -2.64 -8.37
C LEU A 58 -18.03 -2.67 -7.90
N GLU A 59 -18.93 -3.42 -8.57
CA GLU A 59 -20.37 -3.37 -8.35
C GLU A 59 -20.90 -4.54 -7.53
N LEU A 60 -20.26 -5.73 -7.62
CA LEU A 60 -20.75 -6.93 -6.96
C LEU A 60 -20.18 -7.07 -5.54
N ASP A 61 -21.01 -7.55 -4.61
CA ASP A 61 -20.51 -7.99 -3.31
C ASP A 61 -19.65 -9.27 -3.43
N ALA A 62 -18.79 -9.51 -2.45
CA ALA A 62 -17.87 -10.63 -2.48
C ALA A 62 -18.57 -12.00 -2.60
N PRO A 63 -19.66 -12.32 -1.88
CA PRO A 63 -20.36 -13.58 -2.05
C PRO A 63 -20.91 -13.79 -3.47
N THR A 64 -21.50 -12.74 -4.05
CA THR A 64 -22.05 -12.78 -5.42
C THR A 64 -20.95 -12.97 -6.44
N LEU A 65 -19.85 -12.22 -6.31
CA LEU A 65 -18.70 -12.34 -7.20
C LEU A 65 -18.08 -13.74 -7.16
N VAL A 66 -17.85 -14.28 -5.95
CA VAL A 66 -17.28 -15.62 -5.77
C VAL A 66 -18.20 -16.68 -6.35
N ARG A 67 -19.51 -16.59 -6.12
CA ARG A 67 -20.48 -17.53 -6.70
C ARG A 67 -20.51 -17.46 -8.24
N ARG A 68 -20.42 -16.25 -8.80
CA ARG A 68 -20.38 -16.09 -10.26
C ARG A 68 -19.14 -16.72 -10.89
N LEU A 69 -17.98 -16.52 -10.26
CA LEU A 69 -16.73 -17.04 -10.80
C LEU A 69 -16.55 -18.54 -10.57
N PHE A 70 -16.96 -19.04 -9.41
CA PHE A 70 -16.60 -20.38 -8.91
C PHE A 70 -17.81 -21.24 -8.56
N HIS A 71 -18.95 -21.07 -9.28
CA HIS A 71 -20.20 -21.78 -8.98
C HIS A 71 -20.09 -23.31 -9.11
N GLU A 72 -19.11 -23.82 -9.85
CA GLU A 72 -18.84 -25.26 -10.01
C GLU A 72 -17.78 -25.79 -9.02
N GLU A 73 -17.20 -24.89 -8.22
CA GLU A 73 -16.16 -25.24 -7.25
C GLU A 73 -16.75 -25.34 -5.83
N ASP A 74 -16.14 -26.18 -5.00
CA ASP A 74 -16.48 -26.25 -3.57
C ASP A 74 -15.81 -25.07 -2.83
N VAL A 75 -16.56 -24.01 -2.60
CA VAL A 75 -16.07 -22.75 -2.04
C VAL A 75 -16.58 -22.55 -0.62
N ARG A 76 -15.66 -22.29 0.30
CA ARG A 76 -15.95 -21.85 1.66
C ARG A 76 -15.80 -20.32 1.78
N LEU A 77 -16.87 -19.64 2.14
CA LEU A 77 -16.85 -18.22 2.50
C LEU A 77 -16.65 -18.07 4.00
N PHE A 78 -15.79 -17.14 4.38
CA PHE A 78 -15.56 -16.75 5.77
C PHE A 78 -16.29 -15.43 6.07
N GLU A 79 -16.51 -15.16 7.34
CA GLU A 79 -17.02 -13.86 7.79
C GLU A 79 -16.07 -12.75 7.34
N PRO A 80 -16.61 -11.66 6.80
CA PRO A 80 -15.77 -10.55 6.33
C PRO A 80 -15.17 -9.76 7.49
N ASP A 81 -13.91 -9.40 7.36
CA ASP A 81 -13.26 -8.43 8.24
C ASP A 81 -13.48 -7.00 7.72
N ALA A 82 -13.67 -6.07 8.65
CA ALA A 82 -13.77 -4.65 8.32
C ALA A 82 -12.38 -4.06 8.11
N PHE A 83 -12.14 -3.51 6.91
CA PHE A 83 -10.92 -2.80 6.59
C PHE A 83 -11.17 -1.30 6.48
N CYS A 84 -10.19 -0.50 6.87
CA CYS A 84 -10.19 0.93 6.58
C CYS A 84 -8.82 1.33 6.03
N TYR A 85 -8.83 2.23 5.06
CA TYR A 85 -7.62 2.87 4.59
C TYR A 85 -7.11 3.83 5.67
N ARG A 86 -5.90 3.60 6.16
CA ARG A 86 -5.26 4.45 7.16
C ARG A 86 -3.79 4.64 6.84
N CYS A 87 -3.45 5.83 6.38
CA CYS A 87 -2.05 6.20 6.22
C CYS A 87 -1.41 6.48 7.58
N THR A 88 -0.18 6.03 7.73
CA THR A 88 0.64 6.28 8.93
C THR A 88 1.57 7.47 8.77
N CYS A 89 1.45 8.26 7.68
CA CYS A 89 2.25 9.46 7.52
C CYS A 89 1.87 10.51 8.56
N SER A 90 2.85 11.31 8.97
CA SER A 90 2.65 12.47 9.82
C SER A 90 3.67 13.55 9.50
N ARG A 91 3.40 14.80 9.94
CA ARG A 91 4.33 15.90 9.78
C ARG A 91 5.66 15.61 10.47
N GLU A 92 5.63 15.01 11.67
CA GLU A 92 6.80 14.67 12.45
C GLU A 92 7.69 13.64 11.74
N ARG A 93 7.08 12.59 11.16
CA ARG A 93 7.82 11.58 10.39
C ARG A 93 8.44 12.16 9.12
N THR A 94 7.73 13.07 8.46
CA THR A 94 8.25 13.79 7.29
C THR A 94 9.40 14.71 7.69
N ALA A 95 9.27 15.43 8.82
CA ALA A 95 10.32 16.25 9.39
C ALA A 95 11.58 15.44 9.72
N THR A 96 11.42 14.27 10.33
CA THR A 96 12.53 13.35 10.62
C THR A 96 13.23 12.89 9.34
N MET A 97 12.49 12.64 8.27
CA MET A 97 13.06 12.31 6.96
C MET A 97 13.84 13.48 6.38
N LEU A 98 13.30 14.71 6.45
CA LEU A 98 14.01 15.91 5.99
C LEU A 98 15.31 16.13 6.76
N HIS A 99 15.37 15.79 8.04
CA HIS A 99 16.59 15.88 8.84
C HIS A 99 17.73 14.96 8.36
N THR A 100 17.47 14.00 7.48
CA THR A 100 18.53 13.19 6.85
C THR A 100 19.30 13.95 5.77
N LEU A 101 18.74 15.06 5.28
CA LEU A 101 19.41 16.01 4.38
C LEU A 101 20.20 17.03 5.21
N SER A 102 21.21 17.64 4.61
CA SER A 102 21.96 18.70 5.27
C SER A 102 21.15 19.97 5.38
N GLU A 103 21.44 20.78 6.41
CA GLU A 103 20.77 22.07 6.60
C GLU A 103 20.98 23.01 5.40
N ASP A 104 22.16 22.99 4.78
CA ASP A 104 22.49 23.82 3.63
C ASP A 104 21.67 23.44 2.38
N GLU A 105 21.43 22.14 2.15
CA GLU A 105 20.60 21.66 1.04
C GLU A 105 19.15 22.12 1.23
N LEU A 106 18.60 21.99 2.44
CA LEU A 106 17.24 22.43 2.73
C LEU A 106 17.07 23.95 2.62
N ARG A 107 18.08 24.72 3.05
CA ARG A 107 18.11 26.19 2.87
C ARG A 107 18.13 26.58 1.40
N GLN A 108 18.93 25.91 0.59
CA GLN A 108 18.97 26.17 -0.84
C GLN A 108 17.58 25.95 -1.49
N ILE A 109 16.87 24.87 -1.14
CA ILE A 109 15.53 24.61 -1.65
C ILE A 109 14.55 25.71 -1.19
N LEU A 110 14.66 26.18 0.06
CA LEU A 110 13.83 27.25 0.59
C LEU A 110 14.06 28.57 -0.13
N ASP A 111 15.32 28.91 -0.42
CA ASP A 111 15.68 30.14 -1.15
C ASP A 111 15.15 30.11 -2.59
N GLU A 112 15.11 28.95 -3.22
CA GLU A 112 14.62 28.79 -4.59
C GLU A 112 13.10 28.72 -4.67
N GLN A 113 12.43 28.04 -3.72
CA GLN A 113 11.01 27.69 -3.81
C GLN A 113 10.12 28.35 -2.74
N GLY A 114 10.71 28.98 -1.72
CA GLY A 114 10.02 29.62 -0.61
C GLY A 114 9.47 28.66 0.45
N ALA A 115 9.23 27.40 0.11
CA ALA A 115 8.81 26.34 1.02
C ALA A 115 9.21 24.97 0.47
N ILE A 116 9.42 24.03 1.37
CA ILE A 116 9.66 22.62 1.02
C ILE A 116 8.34 21.87 1.05
N HIS A 117 7.94 21.29 -0.08
CA HIS A 117 6.73 20.48 -0.20
C HIS A 117 7.11 19.00 -0.27
N VAL A 118 6.48 18.18 0.57
CA VAL A 118 6.64 16.73 0.59
C VAL A 118 5.28 16.09 0.47
N ASP A 119 5.07 15.34 -0.60
CA ASP A 119 3.85 14.59 -0.82
C ASP A 119 4.03 13.15 -0.31
N CYS A 120 3.07 12.65 0.46
CA CYS A 120 3.06 11.25 0.86
C CYS A 120 2.69 10.40 -0.35
N GLU A 121 3.59 9.56 -0.84
CA GLU A 121 3.35 8.66 -1.98
C GLU A 121 2.21 7.68 -1.75
N PHE A 122 1.87 7.40 -0.48
CA PHE A 122 0.81 6.46 -0.13
C PHE A 122 -0.59 7.08 -0.13
N CYS A 123 -0.76 8.31 0.41
CA CYS A 123 -2.09 8.94 0.53
C CYS A 123 -2.23 10.28 -0.21
N GLY A 124 -1.16 10.77 -0.82
CA GLY A 124 -1.15 12.05 -1.53
C GLY A 124 -1.21 13.29 -0.61
N HIS A 125 -1.19 13.09 0.73
CA HIS A 125 -1.21 14.24 1.65
C HIS A 125 0.06 15.06 1.50
N ARG A 126 -0.11 16.38 1.30
CA ARG A 126 0.99 17.33 1.15
C ARG A 126 1.35 17.97 2.48
N TYR A 127 2.61 17.88 2.86
CA TYR A 127 3.23 18.60 3.95
C TYR A 127 4.06 19.75 3.40
N ALA A 128 3.94 20.94 4.00
CA ALA A 128 4.74 22.11 3.67
C ALA A 128 5.57 22.52 4.88
N PHE A 129 6.84 22.82 4.65
CA PHE A 129 7.80 23.27 5.65
C PHE A 129 8.41 24.59 5.20
N ASP A 130 8.30 25.62 6.04
CA ASP A 130 8.90 26.91 5.82
C ASP A 130 10.29 27.05 6.50
N SER A 131 10.88 28.22 6.41
CA SER A 131 12.19 28.49 7.00
C SER A 131 12.21 28.36 8.53
N ILE A 132 11.09 28.63 9.19
CA ILE A 132 10.95 28.54 10.65
C ILE A 132 10.90 27.05 11.04
N ASP A 133 10.14 26.25 10.32
CA ASP A 133 10.06 24.80 10.50
C ASP A 133 11.45 24.14 10.39
N ILE A 134 12.18 24.50 9.33
CA ILE A 134 13.52 23.93 9.08
C ILE A 134 14.52 24.38 10.14
N ALA A 135 14.51 25.65 10.54
CA ALA A 135 15.36 26.13 11.62
C ALA A 135 15.05 25.41 12.95
N GLY A 136 13.78 25.19 13.26
CA GLY A 136 13.32 24.44 14.44
C GLY A 136 13.75 22.99 14.42
N LEU A 137 13.77 22.35 13.25
CA LEU A 137 14.19 20.98 13.05
C LEU A 137 15.65 20.74 13.52
N PHE A 138 16.56 21.64 13.13
CA PHE A 138 17.97 21.53 13.49
C PHE A 138 18.27 22.04 14.91
N ALA A 139 17.52 23.04 15.42
CA ALA A 139 17.67 23.52 16.78
C ALA A 139 17.24 22.49 17.84
N GLY A 140 16.19 21.68 17.57
CA GLY A 140 15.71 20.64 18.47
C GLY A 140 16.69 19.47 18.66
N PHE A 141 17.38 19.08 17.60
CA PHE A 141 18.37 17.99 17.65
C PHE A 141 19.70 18.40 18.28
N ALA A 142 20.05 19.69 18.25
CA ALA A 142 21.26 20.20 18.93
C ALA A 142 21.17 20.09 20.47
N SER A 143 19.96 20.03 21.01
CA SER A 143 19.73 19.92 22.46
C SER A 143 19.88 18.50 23.01
N ASP A 144 19.70 17.46 22.19
CA ASP A 144 19.75 16.05 22.63
C ASP A 144 21.16 15.44 22.62
N VAL A 145 22.14 16.10 21.98
CA VAL A 145 23.54 15.60 21.89
C VAL A 145 24.36 15.95 23.14
N SER A 146 23.81 16.76 24.07
CA SER A 146 24.57 17.25 25.23
C SER A 146 24.53 16.38 26.49
N ILE A 147 23.92 15.20 26.47
CA ILE A 147 23.85 14.31 27.64
C ILE A 147 24.38 12.91 27.29
N VAL A 148 25.66 12.78 26.98
CA VAL A 148 26.43 11.55 27.25
C VAL A 148 27.90 11.93 27.44
N HIS A 149 28.21 12.45 28.58
CA HIS A 149 29.54 12.37 29.17
C HIS A 149 29.39 11.97 30.63
N HIS A 150 29.47 10.67 30.87
CA HIS A 150 30.16 10.12 32.06
C HIS A 150 30.45 8.65 31.80
#